data_8ba89345e01ac25fed8815d3d1705ec2
#
_entry.id   8ba89345e01ac25fed8815d3d1705ec2
#
_cell.length_a   1.000
_cell.length_b   1.000
_cell.length_c   1.000
_cell.angle_alpha   90.00
_cell.angle_beta   90.00
_cell.angle_gamma   90.00
#
_symmetry.space_group_name_H-M   'P 1'
#
loop_
_entity.id
_entity.type
_entity.pdbx_description
1 polymer ?
#
loop_
_entity_poly.entity_id
_entity_poly.type
_entity_poly.pdbx_seq_one_letter_code
_entity_poly.pdbx_strand_id
1 'polypeptide(L)'
;MKKYADVSKVVYDPKGTDPFTFRWYDPDEVIAGKKMREHLKFALSYWHTIDAEGVDMFGSGTMDKSMGQTDPMAKFRAKADFAFELMEKLNIDYYCFHDVDIAPEGATLAESIANFRVMVDYLYELQKKTGKKCLWVTANNFGCLLYTSPSPRD
;
A
#
# COMPACT_ATOMS: atom_id res chain seq x y z
N MET A 1 -15.85 3.67 -5.20
CA MET A 1 -16.23 5.09 -4.92
C MET A 1 -15.01 5.74 -4.29
N LYS A 2 -14.55 6.90 -4.80
CA LYS A 2 -13.40 7.59 -4.21
C LYS A 2 -13.76 8.07 -2.80
N LYS A 3 -12.92 7.72 -1.82
CA LYS A 3 -13.16 8.01 -0.40
C LYS A 3 -12.76 9.44 -0.03
N TYR A 4 -11.80 10.02 -0.74
CA TYR A 4 -11.25 11.35 -0.53
C TYR A 4 -11.40 12.26 -1.77
N ALA A 5 -12.56 12.19 -2.44
CA ALA A 5 -12.83 13.00 -3.63
C ALA A 5 -12.61 14.50 -3.37
N ASP A 6 -13.00 14.97 -2.19
CA ASP A 6 -12.95 16.39 -1.79
C ASP A 6 -11.60 16.82 -1.21
N VAL A 7 -10.65 15.89 -1.03
CA VAL A 7 -9.30 16.23 -0.55
C VAL A 7 -8.43 16.63 -1.72
N SER A 8 -7.79 17.79 -1.62
CA SER A 8 -6.85 18.27 -2.63
C SER A 8 -5.64 17.36 -2.74
N LYS A 9 -5.04 17.33 -3.93
CA LYS A 9 -3.76 16.66 -4.15
C LYS A 9 -2.65 17.44 -3.47
N VAL A 10 -1.73 16.75 -2.81
CA VAL A 10 -0.54 17.37 -2.23
C VAL A 10 0.37 17.84 -3.35
N VAL A 11 0.78 19.10 -3.27
CA VAL A 11 1.68 19.74 -4.24
C VAL A 11 2.81 20.48 -3.52
N TYR A 12 3.89 20.72 -4.21
CA TYR A 12 4.94 21.60 -3.72
C TYR A 12 4.45 23.06 -3.78
N ASP A 13 4.51 23.74 -2.64
CA ASP A 13 4.27 25.17 -2.52
C ASP A 13 5.15 25.74 -1.39
N PRO A 14 6.28 26.38 -1.73
CA PRO A 14 7.22 26.90 -0.72
C PRO A 14 6.65 28.04 0.13
N LYS A 15 5.56 28.66 -0.30
CA LYS A 15 4.89 29.74 0.42
C LYS A 15 3.57 29.31 1.05
N GLY A 16 3.16 28.08 0.85
CA GLY A 16 1.91 27.53 1.39
C GLY A 16 1.86 27.61 2.91
N THR A 17 0.71 27.96 3.44
CA THR A 17 0.44 28.01 4.89
C THR A 17 -0.29 26.80 5.41
N ASP A 18 -0.84 25.97 4.52
CA ASP A 18 -1.49 24.72 4.88
C ASP A 18 -0.47 23.74 5.49
N PRO A 19 -0.76 23.11 6.65
CA PRO A 19 0.14 22.16 7.30
C PRO A 19 0.48 20.94 6.44
N PHE A 20 -0.35 20.58 5.47
CA PHE A 20 -0.12 19.47 4.54
C PHE A 20 0.59 19.87 3.23
N THR A 21 1.02 21.13 3.10
CA THR A 21 1.80 21.58 1.94
C THR A 21 3.25 21.15 2.03
N PHE A 22 3.78 20.57 0.96
CA PHE A 22 5.22 20.32 0.83
C PHE A 22 5.96 21.62 0.51
N ARG A 23 6.81 22.07 1.43
CA ARG A 23 7.55 23.34 1.31
C ARG A 23 9.01 23.14 0.91
N TRP A 24 9.58 21.98 1.18
CA TRP A 24 11.01 21.71 1.01
C TRP A 24 11.32 20.65 -0.04
N TYR A 25 10.35 19.86 -0.45
CA TYR A 25 10.52 18.87 -1.48
C TYR A 25 9.79 19.29 -2.74
N ASP A 26 10.58 19.73 -3.74
CA ASP A 26 10.09 19.97 -5.11
C ASP A 26 10.34 18.71 -5.96
N PRO A 27 9.29 17.95 -6.29
CA PRO A 27 9.46 16.75 -7.10
C PRO A 27 9.92 17.03 -8.54
N ASP A 28 9.78 18.25 -9.00
CA ASP A 28 10.10 18.64 -10.37
C ASP A 28 11.42 19.42 -10.48
N GLU A 29 12.09 19.72 -9.37
CA GLU A 29 13.43 20.31 -9.37
C GLU A 29 14.41 19.41 -10.14
N VAL A 30 15.18 20.00 -11.06
CA VAL A 30 16.13 19.26 -11.89
C VAL A 30 17.52 19.33 -11.29
N ILE A 31 18.06 18.16 -10.89
CA ILE A 31 19.43 18.01 -10.37
C ILE A 31 20.15 16.97 -11.22
N ALA A 32 21.34 17.29 -11.69
CA ALA A 32 22.14 16.41 -12.53
C ALA A 32 21.36 15.85 -13.75
N GLY A 33 20.49 16.68 -14.36
CA GLY A 33 19.72 16.33 -15.56
C GLY A 33 18.49 15.46 -15.34
N LYS A 34 18.12 15.17 -14.09
CA LYS A 34 16.91 14.41 -13.74
C LYS A 34 16.07 15.17 -12.73
N LYS A 35 14.75 14.96 -12.75
CA LYS A 35 13.84 15.50 -11.75
C LYS A 35 14.09 14.84 -10.38
N MET A 36 13.83 15.55 -9.30
CA MET A 36 13.99 15.03 -7.94
C MET A 36 13.19 13.73 -7.72
N ARG A 37 11.98 13.63 -8.26
CA ARG A 37 11.16 12.40 -8.22
C ARG A 37 11.79 11.19 -8.91
N GLU A 38 12.75 11.39 -9.80
CA GLU A 38 13.47 10.30 -10.47
C GLU A 38 14.65 9.81 -9.64
N HIS A 39 15.19 10.67 -8.77
CA HIS A 39 16.22 10.32 -7.80
C HIS A 39 15.60 9.67 -6.56
N LEU A 40 14.53 10.25 -6.03
CA LEU A 40 13.86 9.83 -4.80
C LEU A 40 12.51 9.17 -5.13
N LYS A 41 12.49 7.86 -5.17
CA LYS A 41 11.29 7.06 -5.47
C LYS A 41 10.57 6.70 -4.17
N PHE A 42 9.60 7.52 -3.78
CA PHE A 42 8.75 7.22 -2.64
C PHE A 42 7.72 6.16 -2.99
N ALA A 43 7.52 5.19 -2.08
CA ALA A 43 6.53 4.14 -2.22
C ALA A 43 5.56 4.13 -1.03
N LEU A 44 4.28 3.87 -1.31
CA LEU A 44 3.29 3.55 -0.30
C LEU A 44 3.53 2.12 0.18
N SER A 45 3.79 1.95 1.47
CA SER A 45 3.95 0.66 2.10
C SER A 45 2.60 0.17 2.64
N TYR A 46 2.08 -0.95 2.11
CA TYR A 46 0.77 -1.48 2.51
C TYR A 46 0.72 -1.79 4.00
N TRP A 47 1.71 -2.50 4.53
CA TRP A 47 1.75 -2.93 5.94
C TRP A 47 1.82 -1.79 6.96
N HIS A 48 2.36 -0.64 6.59
CA HIS A 48 2.42 0.53 7.47
C HIS A 48 1.24 1.50 7.28
N THR A 49 0.42 1.32 6.25
CA THR A 49 -0.67 2.24 5.94
C THR A 49 -2.01 1.52 5.80
N ILE A 50 -2.18 0.77 4.73
CA ILE A 50 -3.46 0.15 4.37
C ILE A 50 -3.81 -0.98 5.33
N ASP A 51 -2.83 -1.76 5.76
CA ASP A 51 -3.00 -2.92 6.65
C ASP A 51 -2.64 -2.67 8.11
N ALA A 52 -2.12 -1.48 8.43
CA ALA A 52 -1.85 -1.11 9.82
C ALA A 52 -3.15 -1.08 10.64
N GLU A 53 -3.27 -1.96 11.62
CA GLU A 53 -4.49 -2.14 12.43
C GLU A 53 -4.49 -1.33 13.72
N GLY A 54 -3.41 -0.60 14.01
CA GLY A 54 -3.26 0.13 15.27
C GLY A 54 -3.05 -0.81 16.46
N VAL A 55 -2.39 -1.94 16.23
CA VAL A 55 -1.95 -2.87 17.28
C VAL A 55 -0.73 -2.30 17.95
N ASP A 56 -0.71 -2.33 19.27
CA ASP A 56 0.44 -1.96 20.09
C ASP A 56 0.62 -2.94 21.27
N MET A 57 1.55 -2.62 22.18
CA MET A 57 1.83 -3.46 23.36
C MET A 57 0.69 -3.48 24.38
N PHE A 58 -0.32 -2.63 24.27
CA PHE A 58 -1.41 -2.47 25.22
C PHE A 58 -2.71 -3.14 24.76
N GLY A 59 -2.82 -3.55 23.50
CA GLY A 59 -4.03 -4.21 23.02
C GLY A 59 -4.06 -4.55 21.54
N SER A 60 -5.16 -5.16 21.16
CA SER A 60 -5.48 -5.49 19.79
C SER A 60 -5.83 -4.25 18.97
N GLY A 61 -5.84 -4.39 17.65
CA GLY A 61 -6.07 -3.30 16.72
C GLY A 61 -7.36 -2.52 16.95
N THR A 62 -7.25 -1.21 16.87
CA THR A 62 -8.36 -0.26 17.07
C THR A 62 -8.93 0.26 15.76
N MET A 63 -8.30 -0.06 14.62
CA MET A 63 -8.68 0.45 13.30
C MET A 63 -9.45 -0.62 12.52
N ASP A 64 -10.67 -0.28 12.09
CA ASP A 64 -11.42 -1.16 11.19
C ASP A 64 -10.83 -1.12 9.77
N LYS A 65 -10.31 -2.25 9.33
CA LYS A 65 -9.74 -2.45 7.98
C LYS A 65 -10.67 -3.24 7.05
N SER A 66 -11.92 -3.43 7.44
CA SER A 66 -12.91 -4.10 6.58
C SER A 66 -13.24 -3.31 5.31
N MET A 67 -12.97 -2.01 5.29
CA MET A 67 -13.38 -1.08 4.23
C MET A 67 -14.91 -1.10 4.00
N GLY A 68 -15.68 -1.47 5.03
CA GLY A 68 -17.13 -1.64 4.94
C GLY A 68 -17.56 -2.86 4.12
N GLN A 69 -16.68 -3.84 3.91
CA GLN A 69 -16.94 -5.06 3.15
C GLN A 69 -17.00 -6.27 4.06
N THR A 70 -17.92 -7.20 3.78
CA THR A 70 -18.04 -8.49 4.47
C THR A 70 -17.38 -9.62 3.67
N ASP A 71 -17.38 -9.52 2.35
CA ASP A 71 -16.69 -10.46 1.46
C ASP A 71 -15.18 -10.22 1.47
N PRO A 72 -14.35 -11.26 1.71
CA PRO A 72 -12.91 -11.11 1.76
C PRO A 72 -12.29 -10.53 0.48
N MET A 73 -12.71 -11.01 -0.71
CA MET A 73 -12.18 -10.50 -1.96
C MET A 73 -12.61 -9.06 -2.24
N ALA A 74 -13.84 -8.69 -1.89
CA ALA A 74 -14.31 -7.30 -2.01
C ALA A 74 -13.54 -6.38 -1.06
N LYS A 75 -13.19 -6.83 0.16
CA LYS A 75 -12.34 -6.12 1.11
C LYS A 75 -10.97 -5.78 0.49
N PHE A 76 -10.30 -6.78 -0.10
CA PHE A 76 -8.97 -6.56 -0.69
C PHE A 76 -9.01 -5.68 -1.95
N ARG A 77 -10.06 -5.78 -2.78
CA ARG A 77 -10.28 -4.84 -3.88
C ARG A 77 -10.51 -3.41 -3.37
N ALA A 78 -11.31 -3.23 -2.33
CA ALA A 78 -11.55 -1.92 -1.73
C ALA A 78 -10.27 -1.32 -1.11
N LYS A 79 -9.40 -2.15 -0.50
CA LYS A 79 -8.07 -1.75 -0.04
C LYS A 79 -7.19 -1.28 -1.20
N ALA A 80 -7.18 -2.02 -2.31
CA ALA A 80 -6.42 -1.64 -3.50
C ALA A 80 -6.91 -0.32 -4.09
N ASP A 81 -8.21 -0.13 -4.26
CA ASP A 81 -8.79 1.12 -4.74
C ASP A 81 -8.40 2.29 -3.83
N PHE A 82 -8.49 2.10 -2.53
CA PHE A 82 -8.10 3.10 -1.54
C PHE A 82 -6.61 3.43 -1.60
N ALA A 83 -5.75 2.42 -1.74
CA ALA A 83 -4.30 2.62 -1.85
C ALA A 83 -3.94 3.48 -3.08
N PHE A 84 -4.57 3.20 -4.23
CA PHE A 84 -4.33 3.96 -5.45
C PHE A 84 -4.89 5.37 -5.38
N GLU A 85 -6.04 5.58 -4.74
CA GLU A 85 -6.57 6.91 -4.44
C GLU A 85 -5.61 7.70 -3.52
N LEU A 86 -5.11 7.07 -2.46
CA LEU A 86 -4.17 7.68 -1.53
C LEU A 86 -2.86 8.08 -2.23
N MET A 87 -2.31 7.19 -3.06
CA MET A 87 -1.12 7.52 -3.87
C MET A 87 -1.37 8.69 -4.81
N GLU A 88 -2.57 8.79 -5.41
CA GLU A 88 -2.94 9.92 -6.25
C GLU A 88 -2.94 11.23 -5.45
N LYS A 89 -3.53 11.21 -4.23
CA LYS A 89 -3.60 12.39 -3.36
C LYS A 89 -2.24 12.82 -2.83
N LEU A 90 -1.38 11.88 -2.46
CA LEU A 90 -0.03 12.13 -1.96
C LEU A 90 1.00 12.39 -3.06
N ASN A 91 0.61 12.27 -4.33
CA ASN A 91 1.51 12.39 -5.48
C ASN A 91 2.68 11.38 -5.45
N ILE A 92 2.41 10.16 -4.99
CA ILE A 92 3.35 9.03 -4.91
C ILE A 92 3.14 8.12 -6.12
N ASP A 93 4.23 7.68 -6.76
CA ASP A 93 4.16 6.89 -7.99
C ASP A 93 4.36 5.39 -7.76
N TYR A 94 4.85 4.99 -6.59
CA TYR A 94 5.21 3.60 -6.30
C TYR A 94 4.49 3.07 -5.07
N TYR A 95 4.34 1.75 -5.00
CA TYR A 95 3.87 1.04 -3.82
C TYR A 95 4.63 -0.27 -3.63
N CYS A 96 4.58 -0.82 -2.43
CA CYS A 96 5.15 -2.10 -2.07
C CYS A 96 4.26 -2.83 -1.07
N PHE A 97 4.34 -4.16 -1.08
CA PHE A 97 3.48 -5.02 -0.25
C PHE A 97 4.13 -6.38 0.03
N HIS A 98 3.60 -7.07 1.04
CA HIS A 98 3.77 -8.51 1.21
C HIS A 98 2.61 -9.24 0.54
N ASP A 99 2.80 -10.51 0.19
CA ASP A 99 1.78 -11.35 -0.43
C ASP A 99 0.43 -11.33 0.31
N VAL A 100 0.47 -11.39 1.65
CA VAL A 100 -0.71 -11.37 2.52
C VAL A 100 -1.43 -10.01 2.58
N ASP A 101 -0.77 -8.92 2.18
CA ASP A 101 -1.35 -7.59 2.23
C ASP A 101 -2.39 -7.36 1.11
N ILE A 102 -2.30 -8.11 0.02
CA ILE A 102 -3.10 -7.84 -1.18
C ILE A 102 -4.18 -8.88 -1.47
N ALA A 103 -4.15 -10.05 -0.85
CA ALA A 103 -5.11 -11.12 -1.10
C ALA A 103 -5.48 -11.87 0.18
N PRO A 104 -6.75 -12.32 0.32
CA PRO A 104 -7.13 -13.14 1.45
C PRO A 104 -6.51 -14.53 1.34
N GLU A 105 -6.10 -15.08 2.48
CA GLU A 105 -5.73 -16.49 2.59
C GLU A 105 -6.98 -17.37 2.35
N GLY A 106 -6.77 -18.48 1.62
CA GLY A 106 -7.78 -19.52 1.43
C GLY A 106 -7.65 -20.64 2.46
N ALA A 107 -8.60 -21.56 2.48
CA ALA A 107 -8.53 -22.75 3.29
C ALA A 107 -7.39 -23.71 2.86
N THR A 108 -6.89 -23.56 1.64
CA THR A 108 -5.80 -24.32 1.07
C THR A 108 -4.80 -23.41 0.37
N LEU A 109 -3.57 -23.90 0.19
CA LEU A 109 -2.55 -23.19 -0.59
C LEU A 109 -3.02 -22.91 -2.03
N ALA A 110 -3.72 -23.86 -2.65
CA ALA A 110 -4.25 -23.69 -4.00
C ALA A 110 -5.26 -22.53 -4.08
N GLU A 111 -6.14 -22.41 -3.08
CA GLU A 111 -7.10 -21.32 -2.98
C GLU A 111 -6.40 -19.99 -2.73
N SER A 112 -5.42 -19.94 -1.82
CA SER A 112 -4.62 -18.73 -1.58
C SER A 112 -3.92 -18.25 -2.85
N ILE A 113 -3.33 -19.17 -3.62
CA ILE A 113 -2.69 -18.85 -4.90
C ILE A 113 -3.73 -18.32 -5.91
N ALA A 114 -4.92 -18.91 -5.95
CA ALA A 114 -5.99 -18.43 -6.84
C ALA A 114 -6.45 -17.01 -6.48
N ASN A 115 -6.67 -16.74 -5.19
CA ASN A 115 -7.02 -15.42 -4.67
C ASN A 115 -5.93 -14.39 -5.01
N PHE A 116 -4.67 -14.76 -4.79
CA PHE A 116 -3.54 -13.89 -5.10
C PHE A 116 -3.47 -13.51 -6.59
N ARG A 117 -3.67 -14.48 -7.49
CA ARG A 117 -3.70 -14.23 -8.94
C ARG A 117 -4.79 -13.24 -9.33
N VAL A 118 -6.01 -13.42 -8.81
CA VAL A 118 -7.13 -12.50 -9.07
C VAL A 118 -6.78 -11.08 -8.63
N MET A 119 -6.13 -10.92 -7.49
CA MET A 119 -5.75 -9.60 -6.99
C MET A 119 -4.56 -8.99 -7.73
N VAL A 120 -3.60 -9.81 -8.19
CA VAL A 120 -2.51 -9.33 -9.05
C VAL A 120 -3.05 -8.78 -10.37
N ASP A 121 -4.00 -9.49 -11.00
CA ASP A 121 -4.66 -8.99 -12.22
C ASP A 121 -5.42 -7.68 -11.95
N TYR A 122 -6.12 -7.58 -10.82
CA TYR A 122 -6.81 -6.36 -10.41
C TYR A 122 -5.86 -5.18 -10.23
N LEU A 123 -4.75 -5.38 -9.52
CA LEU A 123 -3.71 -4.36 -9.32
C LEU A 123 -3.07 -3.96 -10.65
N TYR A 124 -2.87 -4.90 -11.55
CA TYR A 124 -2.33 -4.62 -12.88
C TYR A 124 -3.24 -3.69 -13.70
N GLU A 125 -4.55 -3.90 -13.64
CA GLU A 125 -5.51 -2.99 -14.28
C GLU A 125 -5.50 -1.59 -13.63
N LEU A 126 -5.36 -1.50 -12.31
CA LEU A 126 -5.19 -0.21 -11.62
C LEU A 126 -3.89 0.49 -12.03
N GLN A 127 -2.78 -0.25 -12.17
CA GLN A 127 -1.51 0.29 -12.67
C GLN A 127 -1.67 0.88 -14.08
N LYS A 128 -2.32 0.15 -14.99
CA LYS A 128 -2.59 0.64 -16.36
C LYS A 128 -3.39 1.94 -16.37
N LYS A 129 -4.41 2.03 -15.54
CA LYS A 129 -5.29 3.21 -15.44
C LYS A 129 -4.61 4.44 -14.85
N THR A 130 -3.68 4.24 -13.91
CA THR A 130 -3.13 5.34 -13.09
C THR A 130 -1.68 5.66 -13.38
N GLY A 131 -0.95 4.78 -14.08
CA GLY A 131 0.49 4.89 -14.29
C GLY A 131 1.33 4.56 -13.05
N LYS A 132 0.71 4.24 -11.91
CA LYS A 132 1.40 3.82 -10.69
C LYS A 132 2.08 2.47 -10.89
N LYS A 133 3.17 2.20 -10.14
CA LYS A 133 3.99 1.00 -10.34
C LYS A 133 4.30 0.32 -9.01
N CYS A 134 4.31 -0.99 -9.02
CA CYS A 134 4.87 -1.76 -7.91
C CYS A 134 6.39 -1.58 -7.89
N LEU A 135 6.95 -1.15 -6.74
CA LEU A 135 8.39 -0.97 -6.57
C LEU A 135 9.06 -2.29 -6.18
N TRP A 136 8.47 -3.01 -5.24
CA TRP A 136 8.92 -4.33 -4.82
C TRP A 136 7.83 -5.11 -4.08
N VAL A 137 7.99 -6.41 -4.07
CA VAL A 137 7.11 -7.38 -3.39
C VAL A 137 7.98 -8.34 -2.60
N THR A 138 7.49 -8.76 -1.44
CA THR A 138 8.14 -9.82 -0.66
C THR A 138 7.11 -10.78 -0.08
N ALA A 139 7.54 -12.01 0.21
CA ALA A 139 6.73 -12.95 0.96
C ALA A 139 6.73 -12.58 2.44
N ASN A 140 5.58 -12.66 3.09
CA ASN A 140 5.47 -12.47 4.55
C ASN A 140 5.92 -13.73 5.28
N ASN A 141 7.21 -13.87 5.47
CA ASN A 141 7.77 -14.96 6.25
C ASN A 141 7.75 -14.69 7.78
N PHE A 142 7.39 -13.49 8.21
CA PHE A 142 7.39 -13.11 9.63
C PHE A 142 6.31 -13.81 10.45
N GLY A 143 5.19 -14.17 9.83
CA GLY A 143 4.13 -14.98 10.42
C GLY A 143 4.27 -16.49 10.18
N CYS A 144 5.33 -16.92 9.54
CA CYS A 144 5.54 -18.31 9.18
C CYS A 144 5.96 -19.15 10.39
N LEU A 145 5.33 -20.30 10.59
CA LEU A 145 5.67 -21.26 11.64
C LEU A 145 7.14 -21.72 11.60
N LEU A 146 7.81 -21.63 10.46
CA LEU A 146 9.24 -21.93 10.31
C LEU A 146 10.14 -21.01 11.13
N TYR A 147 9.70 -19.76 11.41
CA TYR A 147 10.45 -18.81 12.23
C TYR A 147 10.01 -18.81 13.70
N THR A 148 8.83 -19.33 13.99
CA THR A 148 8.26 -19.37 15.34
C THR A 148 8.32 -20.76 15.98
N SER A 149 8.60 -21.79 15.20
CA SER A 149 8.82 -23.16 15.71
C SER A 149 10.28 -23.34 16.13
N PRO A 150 10.53 -24.01 17.26
CA PRO A 150 11.90 -24.38 17.64
C PRO A 150 12.54 -25.19 16.52
N SER A 151 13.82 -24.91 16.25
CA SER A 151 14.59 -25.68 15.28
C SER A 151 14.62 -27.15 15.69
N PRO A 152 14.50 -28.09 14.77
CA PRO A 152 14.73 -29.51 15.09
C PRO A 152 16.11 -29.83 15.62
N ARG A 153 17.00 -28.84 15.67
CA ARG A 153 18.39 -28.95 16.15
C ARG A 153 18.57 -28.34 17.56
N ASP A 154 17.54 -27.70 18.11
CA ASP A 154 17.47 -27.21 19.47
C ASP A 154 16.70 -28.24 20.33
#